data_b0756dc6e0d94d87613b9742dec956fb
#
_entry.id   b0756dc6e0d94d87613b9742dec956fb
#
_cell.length_a   1.000
_cell.length_b   1.000
_cell.length_c   1.000
_cell.angle_alpha   90.00
_cell.angle_beta   90.00
_cell.angle_gamma   90.00
#
_symmetry.space_group_name_H-M   'P 1'
#
loop_
_entity.id
_entity.type
_entity.pdbx_description
1 polymer ?
#
loop_
_entity_poly.entity_id
_entity_poly.type
_entity_poly.pdbx_seq_one_letter_code
_entity_poly.pdbx_strand_id
1 'polypeptide(L)'
;MRYIKKYIGVLYNLLVCVTGGSLLMMIVWLLLQIFVFASFAIPSDSMEPVLIPGDYVLVNKMLKGPRIFSLGDARQHKPLHIDRLKGFSEFQRNEVLVFNFPYPERWDSIGFNLMLYYVKRCIALPGDTVEIRDTRYRVRGYDKELGNIVSQNSLAHFLEKPRNVEKMIQENCFFAYPGDTILKWSIKDFGPFYLPSRGDTIVMDDKHYLLYRNLIEWEQQDKLIASNGHFYLNGREVEHYVFMHNYYFMGGDNCYNSQDSRYWGPLPEEYIVGKATLIWKSKNGVTDEIRMDRIFKKIK
;
A
#
# COMPACT_ATOMS: atom_id res chain seq x y z
N MET A 1 28.14 -51.77 33.08
CA MET A 1 27.34 -50.63 33.63
C MET A 1 27.94 -49.24 33.38
N ARG A 2 29.24 -49.01 33.54
CA ARG A 2 29.94 -47.72 33.37
C ARG A 2 29.88 -47.18 31.91
N TYR A 3 30.01 -48.03 30.89
CA TYR A 3 29.93 -47.67 29.48
C TYR A 3 28.49 -47.27 29.09
N ILE A 4 27.47 -47.97 29.53
CA ILE A 4 26.07 -47.65 29.20
C ILE A 4 25.71 -46.28 29.76
N LYS A 5 26.09 -45.91 30.98
CA LYS A 5 25.88 -44.57 31.53
C LYS A 5 26.57 -43.47 30.74
N LYS A 6 27.78 -43.74 30.23
CA LYS A 6 28.52 -42.81 29.37
C LYS A 6 27.79 -42.55 28.02
N TYR A 7 27.31 -43.62 27.37
CA TYR A 7 26.55 -43.50 26.12
C TYR A 7 25.20 -42.80 26.33
N ILE A 8 24.49 -43.07 27.41
CA ILE A 8 23.24 -42.35 27.74
C ILE A 8 23.53 -40.87 27.97
N GLY A 9 24.60 -40.50 28.69
CA GLY A 9 24.98 -39.10 28.88
C GLY A 9 25.34 -38.37 27.56
N VAL A 10 26.07 -39.05 26.67
CA VAL A 10 26.39 -38.50 25.34
C VAL A 10 25.11 -38.30 24.51
N LEU A 11 24.22 -39.30 24.49
CA LEU A 11 22.96 -39.22 23.76
C LEU A 11 22.06 -38.11 24.30
N TYR A 12 21.98 -37.96 25.63
CA TYR A 12 21.23 -36.88 26.28
C TYR A 12 21.78 -35.49 25.89
N ASN A 13 23.11 -35.30 25.97
CA ASN A 13 23.73 -34.03 25.58
C ASN A 13 23.51 -33.72 24.09
N LEU A 14 23.63 -34.74 23.22
CA LEU A 14 23.32 -34.56 21.79
C LEU A 14 21.87 -34.13 21.56
N LEU A 15 20.92 -34.77 22.25
CA LEU A 15 19.52 -34.44 22.17
C LEU A 15 19.26 -33.00 22.62
N VAL A 16 19.84 -32.58 23.76
CA VAL A 16 19.71 -31.19 24.28
C VAL A 16 20.31 -30.17 23.30
N CYS A 17 21.50 -30.48 22.70
CA CYS A 17 22.09 -29.60 21.72
C CYS A 17 21.25 -29.47 20.43
N VAL A 18 20.69 -30.58 19.94
CA VAL A 18 19.82 -30.57 18.73
C VAL A 18 18.53 -29.86 18.99
N THR A 19 17.83 -30.11 20.13
CA THR A 19 16.59 -29.45 20.47
C THR A 19 16.79 -27.96 20.77
N GLY A 20 17.84 -27.58 21.50
CA GLY A 20 18.19 -26.20 21.77
C GLY A 20 18.57 -25.43 20.49
N GLY A 21 19.35 -26.05 19.62
CA GLY A 21 19.71 -25.47 18.32
C GLY A 21 18.51 -25.28 17.40
N SER A 22 17.60 -26.25 17.33
CA SER A 22 16.38 -26.12 16.52
C SER A 22 15.42 -25.06 17.06
N LEU A 23 15.29 -24.94 18.37
CA LEU A 23 14.49 -23.88 19.01
C LEU A 23 15.07 -22.49 18.71
N LEU A 24 16.39 -22.35 18.83
CA LEU A 24 17.06 -21.08 18.49
C LEU A 24 16.84 -20.70 17.02
N MET A 25 17.00 -21.64 16.08
CA MET A 25 16.74 -21.40 14.67
C MET A 25 15.29 -21.00 14.41
N MET A 26 14.34 -21.62 15.09
CA MET A 26 12.92 -21.25 14.99
C MET A 26 12.68 -19.83 15.48
N ILE A 27 13.27 -19.44 16.61
CA ILE A 27 13.14 -18.07 17.15
C ILE A 27 13.75 -17.06 16.17
N VAL A 28 14.94 -17.32 15.65
CA VAL A 28 15.60 -16.46 14.64
C VAL A 28 14.72 -16.32 13.40
N TRP A 29 14.17 -17.44 12.91
CA TRP A 29 13.26 -17.45 11.76
C TRP A 29 12.00 -16.58 12.02
N LEU A 30 11.39 -16.69 13.18
CA LEU A 30 10.24 -15.86 13.56
C LEU A 30 10.61 -14.38 13.64
N LEU A 31 11.75 -14.04 14.23
CA LEU A 31 12.23 -12.65 14.28
C LEU A 31 12.49 -12.08 12.88
N LEU A 32 13.07 -12.88 11.98
CA LEU A 32 13.26 -12.47 10.59
C LEU A 32 11.92 -12.23 9.89
N GLN A 33 10.91 -13.07 10.11
CA GLN A 33 9.57 -12.84 9.54
C GLN A 33 8.85 -11.62 10.13
N ILE A 34 9.01 -11.37 11.41
CA ILE A 34 8.37 -10.21 12.06
C ILE A 34 9.03 -8.91 11.60
N PHE A 35 10.36 -8.83 11.60
CA PHE A 35 11.08 -7.56 11.45
C PHE A 35 11.71 -7.34 10.08
N VAL A 36 12.10 -8.38 9.36
CA VAL A 36 12.94 -8.24 8.16
C VAL A 36 12.17 -8.53 6.88
N PHE A 37 11.53 -9.68 6.79
CA PHE A 37 10.85 -10.13 5.57
C PHE A 37 9.42 -10.56 5.84
N ALA A 38 8.58 -10.44 4.80
CA ALA A 38 7.28 -11.09 4.76
C ALA A 38 7.05 -11.68 3.38
N SER A 39 6.23 -12.73 3.31
CA SER A 39 5.81 -13.34 2.06
C SER A 39 4.34 -13.08 1.83
N PHE A 40 3.98 -12.60 0.61
CA PHE A 40 2.61 -12.36 0.21
C PHE A 40 2.30 -13.07 -1.10
N ALA A 41 1.13 -13.71 -1.16
CA ALA A 41 0.59 -14.25 -2.40
C ALA A 41 -0.09 -13.14 -3.20
N ILE A 42 0.04 -13.18 -4.51
CA ILE A 42 -0.64 -12.27 -5.45
C ILE A 42 -1.91 -12.95 -5.96
N PRO A 43 -3.11 -12.48 -5.55
CA PRO A 43 -4.36 -13.11 -5.94
C PRO A 43 -4.97 -12.53 -7.21
N SER A 44 -4.58 -11.33 -7.65
CA SER A 44 -5.21 -10.58 -8.74
C SER A 44 -4.21 -10.16 -9.81
N ASP A 45 -4.74 -9.77 -10.95
CA ASP A 45 -4.03 -9.32 -12.14
C ASP A 45 -3.69 -7.81 -12.16
N SER A 46 -4.04 -7.08 -11.11
CA SER A 46 -3.90 -5.60 -11.05
C SER A 46 -2.47 -5.09 -11.20
N MET A 47 -1.48 -5.95 -11.03
CA MET A 47 -0.04 -5.66 -11.20
C MET A 47 0.59 -6.37 -12.41
N GLU A 48 -0.22 -6.91 -13.32
CA GLU A 48 0.29 -7.46 -14.58
C GLU A 48 0.91 -6.38 -15.46
N PRO A 49 1.98 -6.72 -16.18
CA PRO A 49 2.64 -8.02 -16.32
C PRO A 49 3.74 -8.30 -15.28
N VAL A 50 4.04 -7.34 -14.38
CA VAL A 50 5.15 -7.46 -13.44
C VAL A 50 4.88 -8.56 -12.41
N LEU A 51 3.69 -8.55 -11.81
CA LEU A 51 3.19 -9.61 -10.93
C LEU A 51 1.89 -10.19 -11.50
N ILE A 52 1.78 -11.51 -11.48
CA ILE A 52 0.61 -12.24 -11.98
C ILE A 52 -0.02 -13.10 -10.87
N PRO A 53 -1.30 -13.46 -10.97
CA PRO A 53 -1.94 -14.33 -9.99
C PRO A 53 -1.17 -15.64 -9.78
N GLY A 54 -0.93 -16.00 -8.51
CA GLY A 54 -0.14 -17.16 -8.13
C GLY A 54 1.36 -16.91 -7.91
N ASP A 55 1.84 -15.68 -8.10
CA ASP A 55 3.16 -15.27 -7.62
C ASP A 55 3.16 -15.11 -6.10
N TYR A 56 4.29 -15.45 -5.47
CA TYR A 56 4.57 -15.16 -4.07
C TYR A 56 5.77 -14.23 -4.00
N VAL A 57 5.56 -13.06 -3.44
CA VAL A 57 6.57 -12.01 -3.36
C VAL A 57 7.24 -11.96 -2.00
N LEU A 58 8.55 -11.74 -1.99
CA LEU A 58 9.30 -11.44 -0.78
C LEU A 58 9.35 -9.94 -0.57
N VAL A 59 8.87 -9.49 0.58
CA VAL A 59 8.77 -8.08 0.95
C VAL A 59 9.84 -7.73 1.98
N ASN A 60 10.66 -6.75 1.67
CA ASN A 60 11.65 -6.19 2.59
C ASN A 60 11.00 -5.11 3.44
N LYS A 61 10.95 -5.34 4.76
CA LYS A 61 10.41 -4.40 5.75
C LYS A 61 11.45 -3.42 6.26
N MET A 62 12.73 -3.76 6.15
CA MET A 62 13.83 -2.99 6.72
C MET A 62 14.14 -1.69 5.96
N LEU A 63 13.63 -1.53 4.74
CA LEU A 63 13.89 -0.33 3.95
C LEU A 63 13.52 0.92 4.75
N LYS A 64 12.24 1.12 5.02
CA LYS A 64 11.71 2.21 5.85
C LYS A 64 11.68 1.84 7.33
N GLY A 65 11.87 0.56 7.65
CA GLY A 65 11.81 -0.04 8.98
C GLY A 65 10.50 -0.78 9.27
N PRO A 66 10.55 -1.82 10.10
CA PRO A 66 9.38 -2.61 10.45
C PRO A 66 8.41 -1.81 11.33
N ARG A 67 7.13 -2.11 11.16
CA ARG A 67 6.04 -1.52 11.92
C ARG A 67 5.87 -2.21 13.28
N ILE A 68 5.54 -1.43 14.30
CA ILE A 68 5.19 -1.90 15.65
C ILE A 68 3.82 -1.36 16.01
N PHE A 69 2.89 -2.22 16.36
CA PHE A 69 1.54 -1.86 16.79
C PHE A 69 0.93 -2.96 17.66
N SER A 70 -0.13 -2.63 18.38
CA SER A 70 -0.89 -3.57 19.20
C SER A 70 -1.71 -4.52 18.31
N LEU A 71 -1.35 -5.81 18.33
CA LEU A 71 -2.14 -6.85 17.63
C LEU A 71 -3.54 -7.01 18.24
N GLY A 72 -3.69 -6.74 19.54
CA GLY A 72 -4.99 -6.80 20.23
C GLY A 72 -5.94 -5.74 19.70
N ASP A 73 -5.48 -4.49 19.57
CA ASP A 73 -6.28 -3.39 19.05
C ASP A 73 -6.58 -3.58 17.57
N ALA A 74 -5.60 -4.03 16.78
CA ALA A 74 -5.79 -4.33 15.35
C ALA A 74 -6.88 -5.40 15.12
N ARG A 75 -6.98 -6.42 15.98
CA ARG A 75 -8.02 -7.47 15.89
C ARG A 75 -9.39 -6.98 16.33
N GLN A 76 -9.46 -5.96 17.19
CA GLN A 76 -10.70 -5.38 17.69
C GLN A 76 -11.19 -4.19 16.87
N HIS A 77 -10.56 -3.88 15.73
CA HIS A 77 -10.86 -2.72 14.88
C HIS A 77 -10.85 -1.39 15.63
N LYS A 78 -10.06 -1.29 16.71
CA LYS A 78 -9.86 -0.05 17.45
C LYS A 78 -8.94 0.90 16.68
N PRO A 79 -8.99 2.22 16.95
CA PRO A 79 -8.00 3.16 16.43
C PRO A 79 -6.59 2.65 16.73
N LEU A 80 -5.77 2.55 15.69
CA LEU A 80 -4.48 1.89 15.77
C LEU A 80 -3.36 2.90 15.65
N HIS A 81 -2.53 3.00 16.69
CA HIS A 81 -1.27 3.71 16.59
C HIS A 81 -0.20 2.76 16.04
N ILE A 82 0.39 3.13 14.91
CA ILE A 82 1.42 2.33 14.25
C ILE A 82 2.73 3.11 14.30
N ASP A 83 3.66 2.66 15.14
CA ASP A 83 5.03 3.13 15.14
C ASP A 83 5.87 2.39 14.10
N ARG A 84 6.99 2.99 13.74
CA ARG A 84 7.94 2.39 12.83
C ARG A 84 9.36 2.52 13.38
N LEU A 85 10.09 1.41 13.43
CA LEU A 85 11.53 1.46 13.70
C LEU A 85 12.24 2.16 12.54
N LYS A 86 13.36 2.80 12.83
CA LYS A 86 14.17 3.45 11.79
C LYS A 86 14.69 2.43 10.79
N GLY A 87 14.43 2.65 9.51
CA GLY A 87 14.95 1.87 8.41
C GLY A 87 16.24 2.40 7.83
N PHE A 88 16.64 1.84 6.68
CA PHE A 88 17.90 2.20 6.01
C PHE A 88 17.71 3.23 4.90
N SER A 89 16.48 3.37 4.36
CA SER A 89 16.20 4.29 3.26
C SER A 89 14.72 4.65 3.20
N GLU A 90 14.39 5.67 2.40
CA GLU A 90 13.03 6.06 2.09
C GLU A 90 12.49 5.28 0.90
N PHE A 91 11.15 5.17 0.79
CA PHE A 91 10.51 4.63 -0.41
C PHE A 91 10.72 5.57 -1.61
N GLN A 92 10.78 4.99 -2.79
CA GLN A 92 11.02 5.73 -4.03
C GLN A 92 9.87 5.53 -5.02
N ARG A 93 9.74 6.49 -5.95
CA ARG A 93 8.81 6.35 -7.07
C ARG A 93 9.16 5.13 -7.91
N ASN A 94 8.15 4.50 -8.48
CA ASN A 94 8.21 3.24 -9.22
C ASN A 94 8.53 1.98 -8.39
N GLU A 95 8.73 2.07 -7.08
CA GLU A 95 8.84 0.87 -6.25
C GLU A 95 7.49 0.18 -6.07
N VAL A 96 7.49 -1.14 -6.09
CA VAL A 96 6.30 -1.94 -5.79
C VAL A 96 6.21 -2.15 -4.29
N LEU A 97 5.14 -1.66 -3.67
CA LEU A 97 4.94 -1.67 -2.23
C LEU A 97 3.75 -2.56 -1.84
N VAL A 98 3.88 -3.22 -0.70
CA VAL A 98 2.80 -3.96 -0.05
C VAL A 98 2.30 -3.15 1.14
N PHE A 99 0.99 -3.01 1.27
CA PHE A 99 0.35 -2.22 2.31
C PHE A 99 -1.00 -2.78 2.71
N ASN A 100 -1.50 -2.41 3.90
CA ASN A 100 -2.88 -2.68 4.27
C ASN A 100 -3.80 -1.71 3.52
N PHE A 101 -4.91 -2.23 2.97
CA PHE A 101 -5.87 -1.40 2.24
C PHE A 101 -6.54 -0.40 3.20
N PRO A 102 -6.57 0.90 2.86
CA PRO A 102 -7.00 1.94 3.80
C PRO A 102 -8.53 2.04 3.98
N TYR A 103 -9.33 1.39 3.15
CA TYR A 103 -10.80 1.48 3.19
C TYR A 103 -11.47 0.09 3.29
N PRO A 104 -11.16 -0.71 4.34
CA PRO A 104 -11.63 -2.10 4.41
C PRO A 104 -13.13 -2.26 4.60
N GLU A 105 -13.80 -1.28 5.22
CA GLU A 105 -15.22 -1.35 5.56
C GLU A 105 -16.06 -0.37 4.75
N ARG A 106 -15.59 0.85 4.59
CA ARG A 106 -16.32 1.96 3.96
C ARG A 106 -15.37 2.83 3.14
N TRP A 107 -15.83 3.33 1.99
CA TRP A 107 -15.04 4.18 1.10
C TRP A 107 -14.89 5.64 1.57
N ASP A 108 -15.67 6.06 2.55
CA ASP A 108 -15.69 7.40 3.11
C ASP A 108 -14.93 7.54 4.45
N SER A 109 -14.29 6.46 4.91
CA SER A 109 -13.57 6.45 6.19
C SER A 109 -12.37 5.53 6.13
N ILE A 110 -11.19 6.07 6.44
CA ILE A 110 -9.96 5.28 6.56
C ILE A 110 -10.04 4.39 7.80
N GLY A 111 -9.81 3.10 7.60
CA GLY A 111 -9.79 2.08 8.64
C GLY A 111 -8.62 1.12 8.46
N PHE A 112 -8.45 0.19 9.38
CA PHE A 112 -7.37 -0.78 9.35
C PHE A 112 -7.90 -2.21 9.42
N ASN A 113 -7.48 -3.05 8.46
CA ASN A 113 -7.70 -4.50 8.53
C ASN A 113 -6.36 -5.23 8.38
N LEU A 114 -6.01 -5.97 9.44
CA LEU A 114 -4.73 -6.68 9.54
C LEU A 114 -4.52 -7.70 8.41
N MET A 115 -5.59 -8.28 7.88
CA MET A 115 -5.53 -9.37 6.89
C MET A 115 -5.74 -8.90 5.45
N LEU A 116 -6.11 -7.64 5.23
CA LEU A 116 -6.39 -7.10 3.90
C LEU A 116 -5.19 -6.33 3.35
N TYR A 117 -4.42 -6.99 2.49
CA TYR A 117 -3.23 -6.43 1.87
C TYR A 117 -3.42 -6.16 0.38
N TYR A 118 -2.88 -5.04 -0.06
CA TYR A 118 -2.76 -4.68 -1.48
C TYR A 118 -1.29 -4.57 -1.87
N VAL A 119 -1.04 -4.79 -3.16
CA VAL A 119 0.27 -4.59 -3.79
C VAL A 119 0.08 -3.63 -4.94
N LYS A 120 0.76 -2.48 -4.91
CA LYS A 120 0.71 -1.45 -5.97
C LYS A 120 2.07 -0.80 -6.15
N ARG A 121 2.22 -0.08 -7.25
CA ARG A 121 3.41 0.72 -7.53
C ARG A 121 3.29 2.10 -6.92
N CYS A 122 4.34 2.59 -6.27
CA CYS A 122 4.43 3.95 -5.77
C CYS A 122 4.60 4.92 -6.95
N ILE A 123 3.60 5.74 -7.21
CA ILE A 123 3.62 6.73 -8.29
C ILE A 123 4.15 8.07 -7.78
N ALA A 124 3.67 8.51 -6.61
CA ALA A 124 4.09 9.78 -6.04
C ALA A 124 4.30 9.67 -4.53
N LEU A 125 5.19 10.50 -4.02
CA LEU A 125 5.71 10.55 -2.65
C LEU A 125 5.09 11.70 -1.87
N PRO A 126 5.22 11.71 -0.53
CA PRO A 126 4.87 12.88 0.28
C PRO A 126 5.56 14.15 -0.25
N GLY A 127 4.82 15.26 -0.32
CA GLY A 127 5.28 16.54 -0.89
C GLY A 127 5.12 16.66 -2.41
N ASP A 128 4.74 15.59 -3.10
CA ASP A 128 4.51 15.63 -4.54
C ASP A 128 3.15 16.22 -4.91
N THR A 129 3.10 16.83 -6.08
CA THR A 129 1.84 17.11 -6.78
C THR A 129 1.69 16.14 -7.94
N VAL A 130 0.74 15.22 -7.86
CA VAL A 130 0.47 14.22 -8.89
C VAL A 130 -0.65 14.70 -9.82
N GLU A 131 -0.49 14.38 -11.09
CA GLU A 131 -1.49 14.59 -12.15
C GLU A 131 -1.58 13.35 -13.04
N ILE A 132 -2.75 13.15 -13.64
CA ILE A 132 -2.91 12.24 -14.78
C ILE A 132 -3.40 13.09 -15.94
N ARG A 133 -2.73 12.97 -17.09
CA ARG A 133 -3.10 13.63 -18.33
C ARG A 133 -3.14 12.61 -19.45
N ASP A 134 -4.30 12.44 -20.02
CA ASP A 134 -4.56 11.40 -21.01
C ASP A 134 -4.03 10.02 -20.57
N THR A 135 -4.45 9.58 -19.37
CA THR A 135 -4.06 8.35 -18.66
C THR A 135 -2.61 8.29 -18.15
N ARG A 136 -1.76 9.27 -18.49
CA ARG A 136 -0.34 9.31 -18.12
C ARG A 136 -0.12 9.93 -16.76
N TYR A 137 0.53 9.19 -15.87
CA TYR A 137 0.98 9.72 -14.58
C TYR A 137 2.08 10.77 -14.77
N ARG A 138 1.94 11.88 -14.06
CA ARG A 138 2.91 12.96 -13.98
C ARG A 138 3.06 13.42 -12.53
N VAL A 139 4.27 13.82 -12.16
CA VAL A 139 4.57 14.48 -10.89
C VAL A 139 5.29 15.77 -11.21
N ARG A 140 4.85 16.87 -10.60
CA ARG A 140 5.44 18.19 -10.86
C ARG A 140 6.92 18.20 -10.49
N GLY A 141 7.78 18.64 -11.41
CA GLY A 141 9.23 18.66 -11.22
C GLY A 141 9.92 17.29 -11.34
N TYR A 142 9.24 16.27 -11.92
CA TYR A 142 9.81 14.95 -12.15
C TYR A 142 9.53 14.47 -13.58
N ASP A 143 10.60 14.34 -14.36
CA ASP A 143 10.50 14.10 -15.82
C ASP A 143 10.62 12.62 -16.23
N LYS A 144 10.88 11.72 -15.27
CA LYS A 144 10.99 10.29 -15.58
C LYS A 144 9.62 9.63 -15.67
N GLU A 145 9.55 8.56 -16.47
CA GLU A 145 8.32 7.76 -16.61
C GLU A 145 7.88 7.15 -15.27
N LEU A 146 6.57 7.17 -15.04
CA LEU A 146 5.93 6.64 -13.83
C LEU A 146 4.92 5.55 -14.18
N GLY A 147 5.00 4.45 -13.44
CA GLY A 147 4.11 3.31 -13.64
C GLY A 147 4.38 2.53 -14.93
N ASN A 148 3.43 1.71 -15.33
CA ASN A 148 3.50 0.92 -16.56
C ASN A 148 2.99 1.72 -17.76
N ILE A 149 3.91 2.28 -18.54
CA ILE A 149 3.60 3.13 -19.70
C ILE A 149 2.82 2.39 -20.79
N VAL A 150 3.11 1.11 -20.99
CA VAL A 150 2.40 0.31 -22.00
C VAL A 150 0.93 0.16 -21.62
N SER A 151 0.65 -0.12 -20.37
CA SER A 151 -0.71 -0.23 -19.85
C SER A 151 -1.45 1.12 -19.86
N GLN A 152 -0.77 2.22 -19.53
CA GLN A 152 -1.32 3.57 -19.62
C GLN A 152 -1.73 3.91 -21.07
N ASN A 153 -0.86 3.60 -22.05
CA ASN A 153 -1.18 3.79 -23.48
C ASN A 153 -2.36 2.92 -23.91
N SER A 154 -2.40 1.67 -23.49
CA SER A 154 -3.50 0.77 -23.81
C SER A 154 -4.83 1.30 -23.27
N LEU A 155 -4.82 1.85 -22.06
CA LEU A 155 -5.99 2.50 -21.45
C LEU A 155 -6.38 3.77 -22.25
N ALA A 156 -5.42 4.61 -22.64
CA ALA A 156 -5.69 5.80 -23.47
C ALA A 156 -6.39 5.42 -24.77
N HIS A 157 -5.82 4.46 -25.50
CA HIS A 157 -6.42 3.97 -26.74
C HIS A 157 -7.81 3.35 -26.55
N PHE A 158 -8.02 2.63 -25.44
CA PHE A 158 -9.35 2.11 -25.09
C PHE A 158 -10.38 3.24 -24.90
N LEU A 159 -9.98 4.34 -24.24
CA LEU A 159 -10.84 5.50 -23.94
C LEU A 159 -11.05 6.44 -25.14
N GLU A 160 -10.37 6.27 -26.28
CA GLU A 160 -10.66 7.00 -27.52
C GLU A 160 -12.07 6.69 -28.06
N LYS A 161 -12.60 5.51 -27.75
CA LYS A 161 -13.94 5.09 -28.20
C LYS A 161 -15.00 5.56 -27.21
N PRO A 162 -15.94 6.45 -27.59
CA PRO A 162 -17.00 6.96 -26.68
C PRO A 162 -17.79 5.84 -25.98
N ARG A 163 -18.11 4.77 -26.70
CA ARG A 163 -18.82 3.59 -26.14
C ARG A 163 -18.09 2.97 -24.94
N ASN A 164 -16.76 2.96 -24.95
CA ASN A 164 -15.97 2.42 -23.85
C ASN A 164 -16.03 3.34 -22.63
N VAL A 165 -16.01 4.65 -22.84
CA VAL A 165 -16.17 5.64 -21.77
C VAL A 165 -17.56 5.51 -21.15
N GLU A 166 -18.63 5.43 -21.95
CA GLU A 166 -19.99 5.22 -21.48
C GLU A 166 -20.11 3.94 -20.64
N LYS A 167 -19.52 2.84 -21.12
CA LYS A 167 -19.48 1.59 -20.37
C LYS A 167 -18.81 1.77 -19.00
N MET A 168 -17.64 2.41 -18.94
CA MET A 168 -16.94 2.63 -17.68
C MET A 168 -17.69 3.56 -16.73
N ILE A 169 -18.44 4.53 -17.26
CA ILE A 169 -19.33 5.38 -16.45
C ILE A 169 -20.47 4.54 -15.85
N GLN A 170 -21.11 3.68 -16.62
CA GLN A 170 -22.15 2.77 -16.15
C GLN A 170 -21.66 1.79 -15.08
N GLU A 171 -20.41 1.34 -15.19
CA GLU A 171 -19.75 0.44 -14.24
C GLU A 171 -19.13 1.18 -13.04
N ASN A 172 -19.30 2.51 -12.92
CA ASN A 172 -18.72 3.37 -11.87
C ASN A 172 -17.19 3.29 -11.76
N CYS A 173 -16.49 3.03 -12.85
CA CYS A 173 -15.03 2.90 -12.87
C CYS A 173 -14.32 3.96 -13.73
N PHE A 174 -15.04 4.99 -14.23
CA PHE A 174 -14.46 6.11 -14.97
C PHE A 174 -14.06 7.27 -14.09
N PHE A 175 -14.91 7.65 -13.13
CA PHE A 175 -14.64 8.77 -12.23
C PHE A 175 -13.66 8.38 -11.14
N ALA A 176 -12.79 9.32 -10.80
CA ALA A 176 -11.71 9.15 -9.86
C ALA A 176 -11.98 9.88 -8.54
N TYR A 177 -11.14 9.61 -7.54
CA TYR A 177 -11.14 10.31 -6.26
C TYR A 177 -11.14 11.84 -6.45
N PRO A 178 -11.87 12.61 -5.65
CA PRO A 178 -12.72 12.20 -4.53
C PRO A 178 -14.12 11.72 -4.94
N GLY A 179 -14.39 11.55 -6.23
CA GLY A 179 -15.70 11.17 -6.76
C GLY A 179 -16.71 12.31 -6.76
N ASP A 180 -16.23 13.53 -6.83
CA ASP A 180 -17.00 14.76 -6.71
C ASP A 180 -17.39 15.36 -8.07
N THR A 181 -18.55 16.00 -8.14
CA THR A 181 -19.07 16.62 -9.36
C THR A 181 -18.43 17.97 -9.71
N ILE A 182 -17.73 18.61 -8.75
CA ILE A 182 -17.04 19.89 -8.92
C ILE A 182 -15.71 19.68 -9.62
N LEU A 183 -14.87 18.77 -9.08
CA LEU A 183 -13.53 18.50 -9.63
C LEU A 183 -13.60 17.67 -10.92
N LYS A 184 -14.59 16.79 -11.04
CA LYS A 184 -14.82 15.92 -12.21
C LYS A 184 -13.60 15.13 -12.64
N TRP A 185 -12.74 14.75 -11.69
CA TRP A 185 -11.56 13.97 -12.00
C TRP A 185 -11.92 12.56 -12.45
N SER A 186 -11.17 12.05 -13.39
CA SER A 186 -11.37 10.74 -13.99
C SER A 186 -10.05 9.97 -14.07
N ILE A 187 -10.12 8.70 -14.42
CA ILE A 187 -8.91 7.90 -14.68
C ILE A 187 -8.13 8.38 -15.91
N LYS A 188 -8.76 9.18 -16.78
CA LYS A 188 -8.14 9.80 -17.95
C LYS A 188 -7.41 11.09 -17.57
N ASP A 189 -8.09 11.97 -16.83
CA ASP A 189 -7.58 13.27 -16.43
C ASP A 189 -7.86 13.51 -14.94
N PHE A 190 -6.81 13.63 -14.14
CA PHE A 190 -6.83 13.71 -12.69
C PHE A 190 -5.88 14.79 -12.18
N GLY A 191 -6.25 15.44 -11.09
CA GLY A 191 -5.38 16.43 -10.45
C GLY A 191 -5.42 17.83 -11.08
N PRO A 192 -4.50 18.73 -10.65
CA PRO A 192 -3.37 18.48 -9.75
C PRO A 192 -3.80 18.14 -8.33
N PHE A 193 -3.19 17.12 -7.75
CA PHE A 193 -3.44 16.65 -6.40
C PHE A 193 -2.15 16.63 -5.58
N TYR A 194 -2.08 17.45 -4.53
CA TYR A 194 -0.94 17.50 -3.63
C TYR A 194 -1.02 16.37 -2.59
N LEU A 195 0.08 15.66 -2.40
CA LEU A 195 0.22 14.63 -1.37
C LEU A 195 0.90 15.21 -0.15
N PRO A 196 0.19 15.36 0.97
CA PRO A 196 0.78 15.98 2.14
C PRO A 196 1.95 15.19 2.71
N SER A 197 2.98 15.92 3.15
CA SER A 197 4.02 15.43 4.05
C SER A 197 3.68 15.81 5.48
N ARG A 198 4.23 15.07 6.42
CA ARG A 198 4.15 15.42 7.84
C ARG A 198 4.69 16.83 8.08
N GLY A 199 3.89 17.68 8.72
CA GLY A 199 4.21 19.07 9.00
C GLY A 199 3.72 20.06 7.95
N ASP A 200 3.25 19.59 6.78
CA ASP A 200 2.67 20.48 5.78
C ASP A 200 1.37 21.09 6.25
N THR A 201 1.17 22.33 5.89
CA THR A 201 -0.02 23.11 6.27
C THR A 201 -0.84 23.44 5.03
N ILE A 202 -2.15 23.24 5.11
CA ILE A 202 -3.11 23.70 4.11
C ILE A 202 -4.07 24.74 4.70
N VAL A 203 -4.55 25.66 3.87
CA VAL A 203 -5.71 26.49 4.19
C VAL A 203 -6.96 25.69 3.94
N MET A 204 -7.92 25.72 4.85
CA MET A 204 -9.20 25.02 4.67
C MET A 204 -10.12 25.83 3.76
N ASP A 205 -10.52 25.19 2.68
CA ASP A 205 -11.52 25.64 1.71
C ASP A 205 -12.36 24.44 1.23
N ASP A 206 -13.37 24.67 0.43
CA ASP A 206 -14.26 23.61 -0.08
C ASP A 206 -13.47 22.54 -0.87
N LYS A 207 -12.46 22.93 -1.65
CA LYS A 207 -11.64 22.01 -2.41
C LYS A 207 -10.77 21.14 -1.47
N HIS A 208 -10.11 21.74 -0.50
CA HIS A 208 -9.28 20.99 0.45
C HIS A 208 -10.13 20.12 1.38
N TYR A 209 -11.34 20.56 1.72
CA TYR A 209 -12.32 19.74 2.42
C TYR A 209 -12.64 18.47 1.62
N LEU A 210 -12.99 18.59 0.34
CA LEU A 210 -13.28 17.45 -0.53
C LEU A 210 -12.08 16.49 -0.65
N LEU A 211 -10.88 17.05 -0.80
CA LEU A 211 -9.68 16.26 -1.06
C LEU A 211 -9.10 15.58 0.20
N TYR A 212 -9.23 16.22 1.37
CA TYR A 212 -8.47 15.79 2.55
C TYR A 212 -9.33 15.42 3.76
N ARG A 213 -10.66 15.56 3.69
CA ARG A 213 -11.56 15.25 4.81
C ARG A 213 -11.26 13.88 5.43
N ASN A 214 -11.18 12.82 4.61
CA ASN A 214 -10.94 11.47 5.11
C ASN A 214 -9.59 11.33 5.82
N LEU A 215 -8.56 12.04 5.34
CA LEU A 215 -7.24 12.05 5.97
C LEU A 215 -7.28 12.76 7.33
N ILE A 216 -7.90 13.94 7.36
CA ILE A 216 -8.03 14.78 8.56
C ILE A 216 -8.85 14.03 9.63
N GLU A 217 -10.01 13.47 9.26
CA GLU A 217 -10.83 12.67 10.17
C GLU A 217 -10.07 11.44 10.70
N TRP A 218 -9.27 10.78 9.86
CA TRP A 218 -8.44 9.66 10.30
C TRP A 218 -7.33 10.09 11.25
N GLU A 219 -6.62 11.18 10.97
CA GLU A 219 -5.56 11.70 11.85
C GLU A 219 -6.11 12.15 13.20
N GLN A 220 -7.28 12.80 13.22
CA GLN A 220 -7.86 13.40 14.42
C GLN A 220 -8.82 12.48 15.16
N GLN A 221 -9.20 11.34 14.56
CA GLN A 221 -10.20 10.41 15.09
C GLN A 221 -11.54 11.13 15.42
N ASP A 222 -11.85 12.18 14.65
CA ASP A 222 -13.05 12.99 14.80
C ASP A 222 -13.54 13.52 13.44
N LYS A 223 -14.81 13.95 13.40
CA LYS A 223 -15.47 14.42 12.18
C LYS A 223 -15.10 15.87 11.86
N LEU A 224 -14.73 16.09 10.59
CA LEU A 224 -14.59 17.42 10.02
C LEU A 224 -15.91 17.87 9.41
N ILE A 225 -16.51 18.92 9.97
CA ILE A 225 -17.82 19.43 9.59
C ILE A 225 -17.64 20.73 8.79
N ALA A 226 -18.26 20.80 7.61
CA ALA A 226 -18.36 22.02 6.83
C ALA A 226 -19.74 22.66 7.04
N SER A 227 -19.79 23.96 7.37
CA SER A 227 -21.02 24.72 7.56
C SER A 227 -20.82 26.17 7.14
N ASN A 228 -21.63 26.65 6.19
CA ASN A 228 -21.62 28.05 5.72
C ASN A 228 -20.26 28.58 5.27
N GLY A 229 -19.42 27.72 4.65
CA GLY A 229 -18.07 28.07 4.20
C GLY A 229 -17.01 28.07 5.32
N HIS A 230 -17.36 27.63 6.52
CA HIS A 230 -16.45 27.43 7.65
C HIS A 230 -16.29 25.95 7.94
N PHE A 231 -15.13 25.55 8.48
CA PHE A 231 -14.79 24.17 8.76
C PHE A 231 -14.54 24.00 10.26
N TYR A 232 -15.11 22.94 10.85
CA TYR A 232 -15.07 22.70 12.30
C TYR A 232 -14.54 21.30 12.58
N LEU A 233 -13.60 21.22 13.53
CA LEU A 233 -13.03 19.96 14.05
C LEU A 233 -13.08 20.02 15.58
N ASN A 234 -13.63 19.00 16.25
CA ASN A 234 -13.85 19.01 17.70
C ASN A 234 -14.63 20.26 18.18
N GLY A 235 -15.58 20.74 17.37
CA GLY A 235 -16.37 21.93 17.69
C GLY A 235 -15.61 23.27 17.63
N ARG A 236 -14.35 23.26 17.15
CA ARG A 236 -13.53 24.47 16.96
C ARG A 236 -13.37 24.73 15.47
N GLU A 237 -13.43 25.99 15.09
CA GLU A 237 -13.18 26.41 13.72
C GLU A 237 -11.71 26.18 13.33
N VAL A 238 -11.49 25.68 12.11
CA VAL A 238 -10.16 25.33 11.58
C VAL A 238 -9.99 26.06 10.25
N GLU A 239 -9.18 27.11 10.23
CA GLU A 239 -8.79 27.84 9.03
C GLU A 239 -7.57 27.19 8.33
N HIS A 240 -6.71 26.56 9.11
CA HIS A 240 -5.51 25.91 8.65
C HIS A 240 -5.39 24.53 9.30
N TYR A 241 -4.94 23.55 8.52
CA TYR A 241 -4.68 22.19 9.03
C TYR A 241 -3.23 21.78 8.78
N VAL A 242 -2.59 21.24 9.83
CA VAL A 242 -1.22 20.71 9.77
C VAL A 242 -1.26 19.20 9.77
N PHE A 243 -0.79 18.57 8.70
CA PHE A 243 -0.77 17.11 8.57
C PHE A 243 0.22 16.45 9.54
N MET A 244 -0.22 15.38 10.18
CA MET A 244 0.59 14.62 11.13
C MET A 244 1.32 13.44 10.51
N HIS A 245 0.94 13.04 9.29
CA HIS A 245 1.44 11.85 8.59
C HIS A 245 1.90 12.15 7.16
N ASN A 246 2.62 11.20 6.57
CA ASN A 246 3.04 11.21 5.18
C ASN A 246 2.06 10.42 4.32
N TYR A 247 1.82 10.89 3.09
CA TYR A 247 0.86 10.26 2.17
C TYR A 247 1.48 9.97 0.82
N TYR A 248 1.12 8.80 0.27
CA TYR A 248 1.63 8.27 -1.00
C TYR A 248 0.50 8.09 -2.00
N PHE A 249 0.81 8.16 -3.30
CA PHE A 249 -0.10 7.81 -4.37
C PHE A 249 0.32 6.51 -5.03
N MET A 250 -0.57 5.53 -5.05
CA MET A 250 -0.30 4.17 -5.51
C MET A 250 -1.05 3.89 -6.81
N GLY A 251 -0.39 3.26 -7.79
CA GLY A 251 -0.99 2.86 -9.05
C GLY A 251 -0.75 1.38 -9.33
N GLY A 252 -1.72 0.73 -9.96
CA GLY A 252 -1.54 -0.63 -10.48
C GLY A 252 -0.87 -0.63 -11.84
N ASP A 253 -0.05 -1.65 -12.11
CA ASP A 253 0.60 -1.82 -13.41
C ASP A 253 -0.40 -2.19 -14.52
N ASN A 254 -1.50 -2.86 -14.19
CA ASN A 254 -2.64 -3.07 -15.08
C ASN A 254 -3.64 -1.90 -14.91
N CYS A 255 -3.38 -0.79 -15.62
CA CYS A 255 -4.16 0.45 -15.45
C CYS A 255 -5.66 0.29 -15.72
N TYR A 256 -6.06 -0.67 -16.58
CA TYR A 256 -7.44 -0.94 -16.91
C TYR A 256 -8.17 -1.68 -15.77
N ASN A 257 -7.48 -2.61 -15.09
CA ASN A 257 -8.07 -3.46 -14.04
C ASN A 257 -7.31 -3.31 -12.71
N SER A 258 -7.25 -2.09 -12.20
CA SER A 258 -6.63 -1.83 -10.91
C SER A 258 -7.46 -0.87 -10.07
N GLN A 259 -7.79 -1.32 -8.87
CA GLN A 259 -8.36 -0.50 -7.82
C GLN A 259 -7.20 0.08 -7.00
N ASP A 260 -6.85 1.35 -7.25
CA ASP A 260 -5.69 2.04 -6.69
C ASP A 260 -6.02 3.48 -6.27
N SER A 261 -5.01 4.32 -5.98
CA SER A 261 -5.21 5.68 -5.47
C SER A 261 -6.02 6.58 -6.39
N ARG A 262 -6.19 6.24 -7.66
CA ARG A 262 -7.13 6.92 -8.55
C ARG A 262 -8.56 6.87 -8.02
N TYR A 263 -8.91 5.83 -7.27
CA TYR A 263 -10.27 5.60 -6.75
C TYR A 263 -10.42 5.89 -5.26
N TRP A 264 -9.41 5.54 -4.45
CA TRP A 264 -9.51 5.67 -2.99
C TRP A 264 -8.61 6.77 -2.41
N GLY A 265 -7.81 7.47 -3.24
CA GLY A 265 -7.01 8.61 -2.82
C GLY A 265 -5.67 8.25 -2.18
N PRO A 266 -5.14 9.09 -1.28
CA PRO A 266 -3.82 8.91 -0.70
C PRO A 266 -3.73 7.74 0.30
N LEU A 267 -2.56 7.10 0.33
CA LEU A 267 -2.22 6.02 1.26
C LEU A 267 -1.39 6.57 2.42
N PRO A 268 -1.81 6.42 3.68
CA PRO A 268 -0.96 6.75 4.83
C PRO A 268 0.29 5.88 4.89
N GLU A 269 1.44 6.47 5.21
CA GLU A 269 2.73 5.77 5.33
C GLU A 269 2.69 4.59 6.29
N GLU A 270 1.96 4.72 7.38
CA GLU A 270 1.81 3.73 8.44
C GLU A 270 1.25 2.40 7.92
N TYR A 271 0.47 2.46 6.83
CA TYR A 271 -0.14 1.27 6.24
C TYR A 271 0.83 0.48 5.36
N ILE A 272 1.96 1.06 4.94
CA ILE A 272 2.93 0.40 4.08
C ILE A 272 3.72 -0.63 4.89
N VAL A 273 3.67 -1.90 4.49
CA VAL A 273 4.43 -3.01 5.10
C VAL A 273 5.90 -2.95 4.68
N GLY A 274 6.15 -2.76 3.38
CA GLY A 274 7.48 -2.72 2.83
C GLY A 274 7.51 -2.87 1.31
N LYS A 275 8.71 -2.97 0.76
CA LYS A 275 8.97 -3.08 -0.68
C LYS A 275 8.99 -4.54 -1.13
N ALA A 276 8.21 -4.88 -2.14
CA ALA A 276 8.31 -6.16 -2.83
C ALA A 276 9.59 -6.19 -3.67
N THR A 277 10.43 -7.19 -3.45
CA THR A 277 11.79 -7.23 -4.03
C THR A 277 12.00 -8.36 -5.01
N LEU A 278 11.36 -9.50 -4.75
CA LEU A 278 11.64 -10.76 -5.43
C LEU A 278 10.39 -11.63 -5.47
N ILE A 279 10.16 -12.32 -6.60
CA ILE A 279 9.23 -13.46 -6.68
C ILE A 279 10.00 -14.70 -6.23
N TRP A 280 9.65 -15.27 -5.08
CA TRP A 280 10.37 -16.46 -4.57
C TRP A 280 9.68 -17.77 -4.91
N LYS A 281 8.40 -17.73 -5.29
CA LYS A 281 7.60 -18.86 -5.74
C LYS A 281 6.54 -18.36 -6.71
N SER A 282 6.20 -19.15 -7.73
CA SER A 282 5.08 -18.88 -8.63
C SER A 282 4.40 -20.19 -9.01
N LYS A 283 3.07 -20.22 -8.90
CA LYS A 283 2.23 -21.35 -9.28
C LYS A 283 1.10 -20.91 -10.19
N ASN A 284 0.76 -21.75 -11.16
CA ASN A 284 -0.47 -21.57 -11.92
C ASN A 284 -1.67 -21.90 -11.01
N GLY A 285 -2.61 -20.97 -10.87
CA GLY A 285 -3.78 -21.16 -10.00
C GLY A 285 -4.76 -22.24 -10.46
N VAL A 286 -4.67 -22.71 -11.73
CA VAL A 286 -5.55 -23.72 -12.30
C VAL A 286 -4.87 -25.09 -12.35
N THR A 287 -3.61 -25.15 -12.84
CA THR A 287 -2.90 -26.42 -13.04
C THR A 287 -2.00 -26.81 -11.87
N ASP A 288 -1.81 -25.94 -10.88
CA ASP A 288 -0.87 -26.09 -9.76
C ASP A 288 0.61 -26.21 -10.19
N GLU A 289 0.89 -26.06 -11.48
CA GLU A 289 2.24 -26.14 -12.02
C GLU A 289 3.11 -24.98 -11.54
N ILE A 290 4.37 -25.28 -11.21
CA ILE A 290 5.34 -24.27 -10.79
C ILE A 290 5.89 -23.58 -12.05
N ARG A 291 5.84 -22.25 -12.06
CA ARG A 291 6.41 -21.41 -13.13
C ARG A 291 7.86 -21.07 -12.79
N MET A 292 8.78 -21.94 -13.22
CA MET A 292 10.20 -21.83 -12.90
C MET A 292 10.86 -20.55 -13.46
N ASP A 293 10.37 -20.04 -14.59
CA ASP A 293 10.84 -18.82 -15.25
C ASP A 293 10.58 -17.55 -14.45
N ARG A 294 9.69 -17.62 -13.46
CA ARG A 294 9.34 -16.51 -12.58
C ARG A 294 10.03 -16.54 -11.21
N ILE A 295 10.57 -17.70 -10.82
CA ILE A 295 11.23 -17.85 -9.52
C ILE A 295 12.55 -17.08 -9.51
N PHE A 296 12.81 -16.34 -8.42
CA PHE A 296 13.95 -15.42 -8.23
C PHE A 296 13.97 -14.22 -9.18
N LYS A 297 12.86 -13.96 -9.89
CA LYS A 297 12.74 -12.75 -10.69
C LYS A 297 12.67 -11.53 -9.78
N LYS A 298 13.58 -10.57 -9.99
CA LYS A 298 13.56 -9.28 -9.27
C LYS A 298 12.38 -8.44 -9.74
N ILE A 299 11.71 -7.81 -8.81
CA ILE A 299 10.63 -6.86 -9.06
C ILE A 299 11.26 -5.48 -9.25
N LYS A 300 11.00 -4.87 -10.42
CA LYS A 300 11.53 -3.56 -10.81
C LYS A 300 10.40 -2.54 -10.84
#